data_271a28f37f96d78ce0f39c77a08a2055
#
_entry.id   271a28f37f96d78ce0f39c77a08a2055
#
_cell.length_a   1.000
_cell.length_b   1.000
_cell.length_c   1.000
_cell.angle_alpha   90.00
_cell.angle_beta   90.00
_cell.angle_gamma   90.00
#
_symmetry.space_group_name_H-M   'P 1'
#
loop_
_entity.id
_entity.type
_entity.pdbx_description
1 polymer ?
#
loop_
_entity_poly.entity_id
_entity_poly.type
_entity_poly.pdbx_seq_one_letter_code
_entity_poly.pdbx_strand_id
1 'polypeptide(L)'
;MPLALYLLAVAVFAMGTSEFMLAGLLPDIAADLGVTVGAAGLLTSAFAAGMIIGAPLMAALARRWPARSGLLAFVLVFAAAHAVSALSANLPVLLVARVVAAVANAGFLAVALTTAATLVANDRKGRALAVLLSGTTVATIAGVPGGAALGTLLGWRATF
;
A
#
# COMPACT_ATOMS: atom_id res chain seq x y z
N MET A 1 -17.44 -5.97 -17.15
CA MET A 1 -16.69 -6.17 -15.90
C MET A 1 -17.53 -5.66 -14.73
N PRO A 2 -17.61 -6.36 -13.59
CA PRO A 2 -18.34 -5.91 -12.41
C PRO A 2 -17.75 -4.63 -11.82
N LEU A 3 -18.59 -3.75 -11.26
CA LEU A 3 -18.15 -2.51 -10.59
C LEU A 3 -17.17 -2.80 -9.45
N ALA A 4 -17.39 -3.88 -8.71
CA ALA A 4 -16.51 -4.31 -7.63
C ALA A 4 -15.04 -4.44 -8.05
N LEU A 5 -14.76 -4.87 -9.29
CA LEU A 5 -13.41 -5.00 -9.81
C LEU A 5 -12.71 -3.64 -9.96
N TYR A 6 -13.42 -2.62 -10.40
CA TYR A 6 -12.89 -1.26 -10.52
C TYR A 6 -12.66 -0.63 -9.15
N LEU A 7 -13.54 -0.89 -8.17
CA LEU A 7 -13.35 -0.46 -6.79
C LEU A 7 -12.09 -1.10 -6.17
N LEU A 8 -11.86 -2.38 -6.44
CA LEU A 8 -10.62 -3.06 -6.03
C LEU A 8 -9.39 -2.44 -6.70
N ALA A 9 -9.46 -2.11 -7.99
CA ALA A 9 -8.37 -1.46 -8.71
C ALA A 9 -8.06 -0.06 -8.15
N VAL A 10 -9.08 0.72 -7.77
CA VAL A 10 -8.91 2.01 -7.09
C VAL A 10 -8.25 1.84 -5.72
N ALA A 11 -8.62 0.81 -4.96
CA ALA A 11 -7.97 0.53 -3.69
C ALA A 11 -6.49 0.12 -3.88
N VAL A 12 -6.19 -0.72 -4.88
CA VAL A 12 -4.81 -1.07 -5.27
C VAL A 12 -4.04 0.18 -5.69
N PHE A 13 -4.65 1.09 -6.43
CA PHE A 13 -4.04 2.37 -6.80
C PHE A 13 -3.70 3.21 -5.56
N ALA A 14 -4.64 3.38 -4.62
CA ALA A 14 -4.42 4.17 -3.41
C ALA A 14 -3.30 3.59 -2.54
N MET A 15 -3.34 2.28 -2.31
CA MET A 15 -2.33 1.59 -1.50
C MET A 15 -0.95 1.60 -2.19
N GLY A 16 -0.90 1.39 -3.50
CA GLY A 16 0.31 1.46 -4.31
C GLY A 16 0.90 2.87 -4.38
N THR A 17 0.05 3.91 -4.44
CA THR A 17 0.54 5.30 -4.38
C THR A 17 1.34 5.54 -3.11
N SER A 18 0.83 5.13 -1.95
CA SER A 18 1.54 5.25 -0.68
C SER A 18 2.86 4.45 -0.63
N GLU A 19 2.91 3.32 -1.34
CA GLU A 19 4.14 2.52 -1.44
C GLU A 19 5.24 3.27 -2.20
N PHE A 20 4.91 3.79 -3.37
CA PHE A 20 5.91 4.32 -4.32
C PHE A 20 6.26 5.79 -4.10
N MET A 21 5.33 6.62 -3.61
CA MET A 21 5.59 8.06 -3.40
C MET A 21 6.66 8.34 -2.35
N LEU A 22 6.84 7.41 -1.39
CA LEU A 22 7.77 7.61 -0.27
C LEU A 22 9.22 7.83 -0.75
N ALA A 23 9.62 7.17 -1.84
CA ALA A 23 10.97 7.30 -2.38
C ALA A 23 11.34 8.76 -2.72
N GLY A 24 10.35 9.56 -3.17
CA GLY A 24 10.54 10.98 -3.45
C GLY A 24 10.58 11.88 -2.20
N LEU A 25 10.14 11.37 -1.05
CA LEU A 25 10.00 12.14 0.19
C LEU A 25 11.12 11.86 1.20
N LEU A 26 12.02 10.92 0.93
CA LEU A 26 13.08 10.52 1.85
C LEU A 26 13.98 11.68 2.32
N PRO A 27 14.38 12.64 1.45
CA PRO A 27 15.19 13.79 1.90
C PRO A 27 14.45 14.67 2.91
N ASP A 28 13.16 14.94 2.66
CA ASP A 28 12.34 15.79 3.55
C ASP A 28 12.09 15.11 4.91
N ILE A 29 11.81 13.79 4.88
CA ILE A 29 11.67 12.98 6.11
C ILE A 29 12.96 12.97 6.90
N ALA A 30 14.11 12.80 6.23
CA ALA A 30 15.41 12.78 6.88
C ALA A 30 15.74 14.12 7.55
N ALA A 31 15.48 15.22 6.85
CA ALA A 31 15.70 16.57 7.37
C ALA A 31 14.80 16.87 8.59
N ASP A 32 13.53 16.53 8.52
CA ASP A 32 12.56 16.81 9.58
C ASP A 32 12.79 15.94 10.84
N LEU A 33 13.22 14.69 10.67
CA LEU A 33 13.53 13.78 11.78
C LEU A 33 14.98 13.89 12.29
N GLY A 34 15.82 14.70 11.67
CA GLY A 34 17.23 14.86 12.04
C GLY A 34 18.05 13.57 11.84
N VAL A 35 17.71 12.76 10.82
CA VAL A 35 18.41 11.52 10.51
C VAL A 35 19.07 11.58 9.13
N THR A 36 19.94 10.62 8.82
CA THR A 36 20.52 10.54 7.48
C THR A 36 19.49 10.05 6.45
N VAL A 37 19.65 10.42 5.18
CA VAL A 37 18.78 9.92 4.08
C VAL A 37 18.86 8.38 3.98
N GLY A 38 20.03 7.79 4.26
CA GLY A 38 20.19 6.34 4.33
C GLY A 38 19.34 5.70 5.44
N ALA A 39 19.25 6.34 6.62
CA ALA A 39 18.38 5.89 7.70
C ALA A 39 16.89 6.04 7.34
N ALA A 40 16.49 7.14 6.69
CA ALA A 40 15.14 7.32 6.17
C ALA A 40 14.81 6.27 5.08
N GLY A 41 15.79 5.87 4.26
CA GLY A 41 15.66 4.81 3.26
C GLY A 41 15.28 3.44 3.84
N LEU A 42 15.53 3.18 5.12
CA LEU A 42 15.07 1.98 5.82
C LEU A 42 13.54 1.86 5.81
N LEU A 43 12.80 2.96 5.66
CA LEU A 43 11.34 2.95 5.54
C LEU A 43 10.86 2.18 4.30
N THR A 44 11.57 2.33 3.18
CA THR A 44 11.29 1.56 1.96
C THR A 44 11.67 0.10 2.12
N SER A 45 12.85 -0.17 2.73
CA SER A 45 13.30 -1.54 2.99
C SER A 45 12.38 -2.27 3.98
N ALA A 46 11.90 -1.58 5.03
CA ALA A 46 10.96 -2.12 6.00
C ALA A 46 9.62 -2.49 5.33
N PHE A 47 9.15 -1.66 4.41
CA PHE A 47 7.94 -1.98 3.63
C PHE A 47 8.16 -3.21 2.74
N ALA A 48 9.27 -3.26 2.00
CA ALA A 48 9.61 -4.40 1.16
C ALA A 48 9.72 -5.71 1.98
N ALA A 49 10.39 -5.69 3.13
CA ALA A 49 10.48 -6.82 4.04
C ALA A 49 9.10 -7.25 4.55
N GLY A 50 8.25 -6.28 4.93
CA GLY A 50 6.87 -6.52 5.33
C GLY A 50 6.04 -7.18 4.22
N MET A 51 6.22 -6.78 2.96
CA MET A 51 5.57 -7.41 1.80
C MET A 51 6.05 -8.85 1.58
N ILE A 52 7.37 -9.10 1.64
CA ILE A 52 7.95 -10.42 1.43
C ILE A 52 7.42 -11.42 2.47
N ILE A 53 7.38 -11.04 3.74
CA ILE A 53 6.90 -11.87 4.84
C ILE A 53 5.37 -11.92 4.85
N GLY A 54 4.73 -10.77 4.64
CA GLY A 54 3.29 -10.60 4.69
C GLY A 54 2.55 -11.36 3.59
N ALA A 55 3.09 -11.42 2.38
CA ALA A 55 2.39 -12.03 1.25
C ALA A 55 2.05 -13.52 1.50
N PRO A 56 3.00 -14.42 1.82
CA PRO A 56 2.68 -15.82 2.09
C PRO A 56 1.85 -15.99 3.38
N LEU A 57 2.17 -15.22 4.43
CA LEU A 57 1.47 -15.30 5.71
C LEU A 57 -0.01 -14.91 5.57
N MET A 58 -0.28 -13.78 4.92
CA MET A 58 -1.64 -13.29 4.74
C MET A 58 -2.41 -14.08 3.68
N ALA A 59 -1.76 -14.60 2.65
CA ALA A 59 -2.38 -15.53 1.72
C ALA A 59 -2.87 -16.81 2.42
N ALA A 60 -2.11 -17.34 3.38
CA ALA A 60 -2.52 -18.50 4.16
C ALA A 60 -3.65 -18.16 5.16
N LEU A 61 -3.54 -17.03 5.86
CA LEU A 61 -4.49 -16.65 6.90
C LEU A 61 -5.84 -16.19 6.31
N ALA A 62 -5.80 -15.38 5.26
CA ALA A 62 -7.00 -14.81 4.63
C ALA A 62 -7.89 -15.85 3.94
N ARG A 63 -7.38 -17.05 3.65
CA ARG A 63 -8.19 -18.16 3.08
C ARG A 63 -9.37 -18.56 3.96
N ARG A 64 -9.32 -18.26 5.25
CA ARG A 64 -10.35 -18.63 6.24
C ARG A 64 -11.36 -17.49 6.47
N TRP A 65 -11.12 -16.30 5.94
CA TRP A 65 -11.95 -15.13 6.15
C TRP A 65 -12.89 -14.89 4.97
N PRO A 66 -14.12 -14.38 5.22
CA PRO A 66 -14.94 -13.86 4.13
C PRO A 66 -14.21 -12.73 3.41
N ALA A 67 -14.15 -12.80 2.08
CA ALA A 67 -13.36 -11.85 1.27
C ALA A 67 -13.68 -10.38 1.60
N ARG A 68 -14.96 -10.03 1.79
CA ARG A 68 -15.38 -8.67 2.15
C ARG A 68 -14.78 -8.20 3.48
N SER A 69 -14.86 -9.04 4.50
CA SER A 69 -14.33 -8.71 5.83
C SER A 69 -12.81 -8.61 5.82
N GLY A 70 -12.14 -9.51 5.08
CA GLY A 70 -10.70 -9.48 4.91
C GLY A 70 -10.23 -8.19 4.20
N LEU A 71 -10.86 -7.83 3.08
CA LEU A 71 -10.53 -6.61 2.34
C LEU A 71 -10.72 -5.35 3.20
N LEU A 72 -11.85 -5.25 3.92
CA LEU A 72 -12.12 -4.12 4.80
C LEU A 72 -11.12 -4.05 5.96
N ALA A 73 -10.82 -5.18 6.60
CA ALA A 73 -9.85 -5.24 7.70
C ALA A 73 -8.46 -4.76 7.24
N PHE A 74 -7.98 -5.23 6.09
CA PHE A 74 -6.68 -4.82 5.55
C PHE A 74 -6.64 -3.33 5.18
N VAL A 75 -7.70 -2.78 4.57
CA VAL A 75 -7.78 -1.34 4.29
C VAL A 75 -7.79 -0.53 5.59
N LEU A 76 -8.52 -0.95 6.61
CA LEU A 76 -8.57 -0.25 7.90
C LEU A 76 -7.22 -0.30 8.62
N VAL A 77 -6.55 -1.46 8.65
CA VAL A 77 -5.21 -1.58 9.23
C VAL A 77 -4.21 -0.72 8.47
N PHE A 78 -4.26 -0.70 7.14
CA PHE A 78 -3.42 0.15 6.31
C PHE A 78 -3.66 1.63 6.61
N ALA A 79 -4.91 2.08 6.66
CA ALA A 79 -5.26 3.47 6.98
C ALA A 79 -4.82 3.85 8.40
N ALA A 80 -4.99 2.96 9.38
CA ALA A 80 -4.53 3.19 10.75
C ALA A 80 -3.00 3.33 10.83
N ALA A 81 -2.25 2.48 10.11
CA ALA A 81 -0.79 2.58 10.03
C ALA A 81 -0.35 3.90 9.41
N HIS A 82 -1.07 4.40 8.39
CA HIS A 82 -0.82 5.71 7.77
C HIS A 82 -1.13 6.87 8.72
N ALA A 83 -2.24 6.81 9.45
CA ALA A 83 -2.57 7.81 10.48
C ALA A 83 -1.49 7.87 11.56
N VAL A 84 -0.99 6.72 12.02
CA VAL A 84 0.14 6.66 12.96
C VAL A 84 1.40 7.28 12.33
N SER A 85 1.68 7.01 11.06
CA SER A 85 2.83 7.58 10.35
C SER A 85 2.74 9.09 10.23
N ALA A 86 1.57 9.63 9.87
CA ALA A 86 1.33 11.07 9.76
C ALA A 86 1.55 11.82 11.10
N LEU A 87 1.20 11.18 12.20
CA LEU A 87 1.32 11.73 13.55
C LEU A 87 2.68 11.45 14.21
N SER A 88 3.52 10.62 13.60
CA SER A 88 4.78 10.20 14.21
C SER A 88 5.87 11.28 14.12
N ALA A 89 6.63 11.40 15.22
CA ALA A 89 7.79 12.29 15.32
C ALA A 89 9.13 11.52 15.38
N ASN A 90 9.12 10.20 15.21
CA ASN A 90 10.36 9.42 15.32
C ASN A 90 10.40 8.26 14.30
N LEU A 91 11.63 7.94 13.85
CA LEU A 91 11.90 6.92 12.85
C LEU A 91 11.46 5.49 13.27
N PRO A 92 11.70 5.02 14.51
CA PRO A 92 11.26 3.67 14.91
C PRO A 92 9.76 3.43 14.76
N VAL A 93 8.92 4.38 15.14
CA VAL A 93 7.46 4.26 14.98
C VAL A 93 7.08 4.22 13.49
N LEU A 94 7.71 5.07 12.67
CA LEU A 94 7.52 5.04 11.22
C LEU A 94 7.90 3.68 10.62
N LEU A 95 9.02 3.09 11.04
CA LEU A 95 9.45 1.77 10.57
C LEU A 95 8.42 0.68 10.90
N VAL A 96 7.94 0.65 12.15
CA VAL A 96 6.91 -0.32 12.57
C VAL A 96 5.62 -0.11 11.78
N ALA A 97 5.17 1.14 11.65
CA ALA A 97 3.98 1.46 10.88
C ALA A 97 4.11 1.05 9.40
N ARG A 98 5.31 1.21 8.80
CA ARG A 98 5.59 0.77 7.42
C ARG A 98 5.51 -0.74 7.26
N VAL A 99 6.03 -1.52 8.23
CA VAL A 99 5.90 -2.99 8.21
C VAL A 99 4.43 -3.39 8.33
N VAL A 100 3.67 -2.78 9.25
CA VAL A 100 2.23 -3.07 9.41
C VAL A 100 1.45 -2.72 8.14
N ALA A 101 1.71 -1.55 7.54
CA ALA A 101 1.10 -1.16 6.28
C ALA A 101 1.43 -2.15 5.15
N ALA A 102 2.68 -2.62 5.06
CA ALA A 102 3.11 -3.58 4.05
C ALA A 102 2.41 -4.94 4.21
N VAL A 103 2.29 -5.45 5.44
CA VAL A 103 1.57 -6.71 5.72
C VAL A 103 0.09 -6.58 5.35
N ALA A 104 -0.53 -5.44 5.67
CA ALA A 104 -1.92 -5.15 5.30
C ALA A 104 -2.09 -5.06 3.77
N ASN A 105 -1.15 -4.39 3.06
CA ASN A 105 -1.15 -4.31 1.61
C ASN A 105 -1.01 -5.69 0.95
N ALA A 106 -0.08 -6.52 1.44
CA ALA A 106 0.10 -7.89 0.98
C ALA A 106 -1.17 -8.74 1.15
N GLY A 107 -1.82 -8.63 2.32
CA GLY A 107 -3.08 -9.30 2.61
C GLY A 107 -4.22 -8.84 1.72
N PHE A 108 -4.35 -7.52 1.54
CA PHE A 108 -5.33 -6.95 0.64
C PHE A 108 -5.15 -7.47 -0.79
N LEU A 109 -3.92 -7.42 -1.31
CA LEU A 109 -3.63 -7.86 -2.68
C LEU A 109 -3.92 -9.36 -2.88
N ALA A 110 -3.55 -10.21 -1.91
CA ALA A 110 -3.83 -11.64 -1.96
C ALA A 110 -5.34 -11.93 -2.05
N VAL A 111 -6.16 -11.26 -1.22
CA VAL A 111 -7.62 -11.43 -1.25
C VAL A 111 -8.24 -10.78 -2.48
N ALA A 112 -7.74 -9.61 -2.90
CA ALA A 112 -8.23 -8.91 -4.09
C ALA A 112 -8.00 -9.72 -5.38
N LEU A 113 -6.81 -10.34 -5.54
CA LEU A 113 -6.50 -11.20 -6.69
C LEU A 113 -7.45 -12.40 -6.77
N THR A 114 -7.66 -13.10 -5.66
CA THR A 114 -8.59 -14.24 -5.62
C THR A 114 -10.03 -13.80 -5.87
N THR A 115 -10.46 -12.70 -5.27
CA THR A 115 -11.80 -12.13 -5.46
C THR A 115 -12.01 -11.69 -6.90
N ALA A 116 -11.06 -11.01 -7.52
CA ALA A 116 -11.14 -10.59 -8.92
C ALA A 116 -11.32 -11.79 -9.86
N ALA A 117 -10.63 -12.90 -9.60
CA ALA A 117 -10.73 -14.11 -10.40
C ALA A 117 -12.10 -14.83 -10.23
N THR A 118 -12.78 -14.67 -9.10
CA THR A 118 -14.12 -15.26 -8.87
C THR A 118 -15.28 -14.40 -9.38
N LEU A 119 -15.04 -13.12 -9.61
CA LEU A 119 -16.06 -12.17 -10.08
C LEU A 119 -16.38 -12.30 -11.58
N VAL A 120 -15.62 -13.08 -12.33
CA VAL A 120 -15.74 -13.20 -13.79
C VAL A 120 -15.68 -14.65 -14.25
N ALA A 121 -16.18 -14.93 -15.45
CA ALA A 121 -16.05 -16.24 -16.09
C ALA A 121 -14.58 -16.58 -16.40
N ASN A 122 -14.28 -17.88 -16.57
CA ASN A 122 -12.90 -18.38 -16.69
C ASN A 122 -12.13 -17.76 -17.87
N ASP A 123 -12.79 -17.48 -18.98
CA ASP A 123 -12.23 -16.84 -20.17
C ASP A 123 -11.84 -15.38 -19.96
N ARG A 124 -12.33 -14.73 -18.90
CA ARG A 124 -12.10 -13.31 -18.58
C ARG A 124 -11.19 -13.06 -17.39
N LYS A 125 -10.70 -14.11 -16.72
CA LYS A 125 -9.86 -13.99 -15.51
C LYS A 125 -8.59 -13.17 -15.77
N GLY A 126 -7.87 -13.42 -16.87
CA GLY A 126 -6.68 -12.64 -17.21
C GLY A 126 -6.97 -11.15 -17.35
N ARG A 127 -8.09 -10.79 -17.99
CA ARG A 127 -8.51 -9.39 -18.12
C ARG A 127 -8.90 -8.76 -16.76
N ALA A 128 -9.54 -9.53 -15.89
CA ALA A 128 -9.89 -9.06 -14.56
C ALA A 128 -8.64 -8.76 -13.72
N LEU A 129 -7.64 -9.65 -13.75
CA LEU A 129 -6.36 -9.43 -13.07
C LEU A 129 -5.60 -8.23 -13.66
N ALA A 130 -5.62 -8.07 -14.99
CA ALA A 130 -5.00 -6.90 -15.63
C ALA A 130 -5.67 -5.58 -15.20
N VAL A 131 -7.01 -5.53 -15.10
CA VAL A 131 -7.74 -4.36 -14.58
C VAL A 131 -7.38 -4.11 -13.11
N LEU A 132 -7.32 -5.13 -12.26
CA LEU A 132 -6.94 -4.98 -10.86
C LEU A 132 -5.52 -4.40 -10.73
N LEU A 133 -4.55 -5.00 -11.42
CA LEU A 133 -3.14 -4.63 -11.34
C LEU A 133 -2.82 -3.33 -12.10
N SER A 134 -3.69 -2.83 -12.99
CA SER A 134 -3.53 -1.50 -13.57
C SER A 134 -3.52 -0.40 -12.50
N GLY A 135 -4.15 -0.63 -11.34
CA GLY A 135 -4.07 0.25 -10.19
C GLY A 135 -2.61 0.51 -9.76
N THR A 136 -1.77 -0.53 -9.69
CA THR A 136 -0.34 -0.39 -9.36
C THR A 136 0.41 0.40 -10.43
N THR A 137 0.14 0.13 -11.72
CA THR A 137 0.77 0.88 -12.82
C THR A 137 0.41 2.37 -12.77
N VAL A 138 -0.86 2.69 -12.54
CA VAL A 138 -1.29 4.09 -12.41
C VAL A 138 -0.68 4.73 -11.15
N ALA A 139 -0.53 3.98 -10.05
CA ALA A 139 0.13 4.44 -8.84
C ALA A 139 1.59 4.84 -9.08
N THR A 140 2.35 4.07 -9.87
CA THR A 140 3.74 4.42 -10.20
C THR A 140 3.83 5.63 -11.11
N ILE A 141 2.92 5.78 -12.08
CA ILE A 141 2.95 6.87 -13.06
C ILE A 141 2.44 8.19 -12.45
N ALA A 142 1.36 8.17 -11.71
CA ALA A 142 0.68 9.36 -11.17
C ALA A 142 0.94 9.55 -9.67
N GLY A 143 1.07 8.47 -8.90
CA GLY A 143 1.23 8.51 -7.45
C GLY A 143 2.57 9.08 -7.01
N VAL A 144 3.67 8.68 -7.68
CA VAL A 144 5.02 9.20 -7.34
C VAL A 144 5.10 10.72 -7.53
N PRO A 145 4.84 11.27 -8.72
CA PRO A 145 4.90 12.73 -8.92
C PRO A 145 3.82 13.47 -8.11
N GLY A 146 2.62 12.89 -7.98
CA GLY A 146 1.55 13.49 -7.17
C GLY A 146 1.92 13.54 -5.68
N GLY A 147 2.48 12.48 -5.13
CA GLY A 147 2.96 12.42 -3.76
C GLY A 147 4.11 13.41 -3.50
N ALA A 148 5.07 13.50 -4.42
CA ALA A 148 6.15 14.48 -4.33
C ALA A 148 5.61 15.91 -4.33
N ALA A 149 4.67 16.24 -5.23
CA ALA A 149 4.03 17.55 -5.27
C ALA A 149 3.26 17.89 -3.98
N LEU A 150 2.49 16.94 -3.45
CA LEU A 150 1.81 17.12 -2.16
C LEU A 150 2.81 17.32 -1.01
N GLY A 151 3.87 16.53 -0.99
CA GLY A 151 4.93 16.62 0.02
C GLY A 151 5.61 17.99 0.03
N THR A 152 5.88 18.57 -1.14
CA THR A 152 6.48 19.92 -1.23
C THR A 152 5.52 21.04 -0.82
N LEU A 153 4.21 20.87 -1.05
CA LEU A 153 3.21 21.90 -0.77
C LEU A 153 2.70 21.87 0.68
N LEU A 154 2.49 20.67 1.23
CA LEU A 154 1.80 20.45 2.51
C LEU A 154 2.68 19.76 3.56
N GLY A 155 3.92 19.43 3.19
CA GLY A 155 4.82 18.62 3.99
C GLY A 155 4.59 17.12 3.80
N TRP A 156 5.64 16.33 4.04
CA TRP A 156 5.62 14.87 3.83
C TRP A 156 4.57 14.13 4.66
N ARG A 157 4.20 14.67 5.83
CA ARG A 157 3.16 14.07 6.69
C ARG A 157 1.77 14.06 6.06
N ALA A 158 1.47 15.05 5.23
CA ALA A 158 0.19 15.15 4.53
C ALA A 158 0.04 14.11 3.39
N THR A 159 1.12 13.41 3.05
CA THR A 159 1.10 12.38 2.02
C THR A 159 0.72 10.98 2.58
N PHE A 160 0.73 10.81 3.89
CA PHE A 160 0.23 9.62 4.57
C PHE A 160 -1.27 9.75 4.85
#